data_a497264ae902657aff49bf206e96869f
#
_entry.id   a497264ae902657aff49bf206e96869f
#
_cell.length_a   1.000
_cell.length_b   1.000
_cell.length_c   1.000
_cell.angle_alpha   90.00
_cell.angle_beta   90.00
_cell.angle_gamma   90.00
#
_symmetry.space_group_name_H-M   'P 1'
#
loop_
_entity.id
_entity.type
_entity.pdbx_description
1 polymer ?
#
loop_
_entity_poly.entity_id
_entity_poly.type
_entity_poly.pdbx_seq_one_letter_code
_entity_poly.pdbx_strand_id
1 'polypeptide(L)'
;MKQRFIKYICLSILGEMAISFYILADTFFIAQGIGDKGLTALNLAIPVFNFIYGIGLMLGIGSGIRLSILKIDNKHDEINQVFDHTVLLGLVIGVLFMITGLLYSPSLARLLGANDAVLNDTVTYLRTIMIFTPAFIFNNALNALVRNDNNPALATTAMIVASLMNVVLDYIFIFLCHMGMFGAVFATCLAPIIGLSILSLHFMKKKNTFHPVQLHFQFSIIQRIIKLGFPSMLIEISSGLVVLLFNTLILKITGNIGVAAYGVVCNIWLVCIAIFNGLAHGMQPLTSESYGSHDTKNLIMLRRMTLTISLLLSSVIYLTVFTNASMITSLFNKTNNPTLYKLAIEGFKIMFIGLFFAGVNIVLTTYFTSIESAKIASTLILLRGVVLIVPASIILSQFGMKGIWSSLPLSEIITTCVGIIYLKLKRAMN
;
A
#
# COMPACT_ATOMS: atom_id res chain seq x y z
N MET A 1 26.43 -2.16 -8.21
CA MET A 1 25.38 -2.18 -7.18
C MET A 1 24.79 -0.79 -6.89
N LYS A 2 25.57 0.23 -6.48
CA LYS A 2 25.05 1.57 -6.11
C LYS A 2 24.18 2.26 -7.18
N GLN A 3 24.61 2.25 -8.45
CA GLN A 3 23.83 2.86 -9.54
C GLN A 3 22.48 2.13 -9.77
N ARG A 4 22.48 0.77 -9.74
CA ARG A 4 21.22 0.00 -9.79
C ARG A 4 20.31 0.35 -8.62
N PHE A 5 20.86 0.44 -7.41
CA PHE A 5 20.13 0.79 -6.20
C PHE A 5 19.42 2.16 -6.33
N ILE A 6 20.15 3.21 -6.71
CA ILE A 6 19.58 4.54 -6.91
C ILE A 6 18.46 4.49 -7.98
N LYS A 7 18.71 3.85 -9.12
CA LYS A 7 17.73 3.70 -10.20
C LYS A 7 16.43 3.02 -9.71
N TYR A 8 16.55 1.90 -9.00
CA TYR A 8 15.38 1.16 -8.49
C TYR A 8 14.58 1.97 -7.49
N ILE A 9 15.25 2.64 -6.56
CA ILE A 9 14.61 3.47 -5.54
C ILE A 9 13.90 4.68 -6.16
N CYS A 10 14.58 5.47 -6.98
CA CYS A 10 13.96 6.64 -7.60
C CYS A 10 12.73 6.27 -8.43
N LEU A 11 12.83 5.21 -9.25
CA LEU A 11 11.70 4.74 -10.05
C LEU A 11 10.55 4.25 -9.16
N SER A 12 10.84 3.46 -8.14
CA SER A 12 9.78 2.95 -7.24
C SER A 12 9.10 4.06 -6.44
N ILE A 13 9.86 5.05 -5.95
CA ILE A 13 9.26 6.22 -5.27
C ILE A 13 8.33 6.98 -6.21
N LEU A 14 8.74 7.24 -7.45
CA LEU A 14 7.90 7.92 -8.45
C LEU A 14 6.60 7.14 -8.72
N GLY A 15 6.68 5.81 -8.83
CA GLY A 15 5.50 4.97 -9.02
C GLY A 15 4.53 5.01 -7.85
N GLU A 16 5.02 4.86 -6.61
CA GLU A 16 4.18 4.90 -5.41
C GLU A 16 3.57 6.30 -5.17
N MET A 17 4.32 7.36 -5.46
CA MET A 17 3.79 8.72 -5.42
C MET A 17 2.66 8.91 -6.42
N ALA A 18 2.79 8.40 -7.65
CA ALA A 18 1.72 8.48 -8.65
C ALA A 18 0.44 7.81 -8.17
N ILE A 19 0.55 6.64 -7.52
CA ILE A 19 -0.60 5.96 -6.88
C ILE A 19 -1.23 6.84 -5.80
N SER A 20 -0.44 7.41 -4.90
CA SER A 20 -0.99 8.28 -3.85
C SER A 20 -1.70 9.51 -4.42
N PHE A 21 -1.17 10.12 -5.46
CA PHE A 21 -1.79 11.28 -6.09
C PHE A 21 -3.11 10.93 -6.76
N TYR A 22 -3.22 9.78 -7.46
CA TYR A 22 -4.50 9.43 -8.06
C TYR A 22 -5.56 9.11 -7.00
N ILE A 23 -5.21 8.46 -5.89
CA ILE A 23 -6.16 8.18 -4.80
C ILE A 23 -6.73 9.50 -4.23
N LEU A 24 -5.89 10.51 -4.06
CA LEU A 24 -6.34 11.83 -3.62
C LEU A 24 -7.25 12.51 -4.67
N ALA A 25 -6.89 12.39 -5.96
CA ALA A 25 -7.68 12.97 -7.05
C ALA A 25 -9.04 12.27 -7.20
N ASP A 26 -9.10 10.95 -7.13
CA ASP A 26 -10.33 10.15 -7.16
C ASP A 26 -11.29 10.57 -6.03
N THR A 27 -10.78 10.63 -4.79
CA THR A 27 -11.56 11.10 -3.64
C THR A 27 -12.08 12.53 -3.86
N PHE A 28 -11.26 13.42 -4.41
CA PHE A 28 -11.65 14.79 -4.72
C PHE A 28 -12.75 14.85 -5.79
N PHE A 29 -12.62 14.10 -6.87
CA PHE A 29 -13.61 14.09 -7.96
C PHE A 29 -14.94 13.47 -7.52
N ILE A 30 -14.92 12.41 -6.71
CA ILE A 30 -16.14 11.85 -6.11
C ILE A 30 -16.83 12.89 -5.22
N ALA A 31 -16.08 13.58 -4.36
CA ALA A 31 -16.63 14.61 -3.49
C ALA A 31 -17.26 15.77 -4.27
N GLN A 32 -16.65 16.22 -5.36
CA GLN A 32 -17.14 17.33 -6.17
C GLN A 32 -18.26 16.93 -7.14
N GLY A 33 -18.19 15.74 -7.74
CA GLY A 33 -19.10 15.33 -8.80
C GLY A 33 -20.31 14.55 -8.32
N ILE A 34 -20.20 13.82 -7.17
CA ILE A 34 -21.25 12.96 -6.63
C ILE A 34 -21.72 13.47 -5.26
N GLY A 35 -20.83 14.14 -4.52
CA GLY A 35 -21.12 14.71 -3.21
C GLY A 35 -21.00 13.71 -2.05
N ASP A 36 -21.60 14.07 -0.89
CA ASP A 36 -21.43 13.36 0.37
C ASP A 36 -21.87 11.89 0.34
N LYS A 37 -22.91 11.56 -0.46
CA LYS A 37 -23.37 10.18 -0.63
C LYS A 37 -22.34 9.31 -1.31
N GLY A 38 -21.72 9.82 -2.39
CA GLY A 38 -20.67 9.13 -3.10
C GLY A 38 -19.43 8.92 -2.22
N LEU A 39 -19.04 9.94 -1.47
CA LEU A 39 -17.92 9.87 -0.55
C LEU A 39 -18.16 8.84 0.57
N THR A 40 -19.39 8.78 1.08
CA THR A 40 -19.78 7.76 2.09
C THR A 40 -19.71 6.36 1.49
N ALA A 41 -20.24 6.17 0.27
CA ALA A 41 -20.18 4.87 -0.41
C ALA A 41 -18.75 4.41 -0.67
N LEU A 42 -17.86 5.32 -1.13
CA LEU A 42 -16.44 5.06 -1.27
C LEU A 42 -15.82 4.60 0.05
N ASN A 43 -16.02 5.35 1.13
CA ASN A 43 -15.44 5.04 2.43
C ASN A 43 -15.89 3.67 2.98
N LEU A 44 -17.14 3.27 2.75
CA LEU A 44 -17.63 1.96 3.12
C LEU A 44 -16.99 0.83 2.29
N ALA A 45 -16.60 1.11 1.05
CA ALA A 45 -15.97 0.12 0.17
C ALA A 45 -14.45 -0.02 0.36
N ILE A 46 -13.76 0.97 0.96
CA ILE A 46 -12.30 0.96 1.18
C ILE A 46 -11.78 -0.34 1.82
N PRO A 47 -12.41 -0.94 2.86
CA PRO A 47 -11.90 -2.17 3.45
C PRO A 47 -11.84 -3.33 2.47
N VAL A 48 -12.83 -3.45 1.59
CA VAL A 48 -12.87 -4.50 0.54
C VAL A 48 -11.79 -4.23 -0.51
N PHE A 49 -11.65 -2.97 -0.93
CA PHE A 49 -10.59 -2.57 -1.86
C PHE A 49 -9.19 -2.90 -1.30
N ASN A 50 -8.91 -2.50 -0.07
CA ASN A 50 -7.63 -2.77 0.59
C ASN A 50 -7.35 -4.28 0.71
N PHE A 51 -8.38 -5.09 0.95
CA PHE A 51 -8.24 -6.53 0.99
C PHE A 51 -7.87 -7.11 -0.38
N ILE A 52 -8.56 -6.68 -1.45
CA ILE A 52 -8.26 -7.08 -2.84
C ILE A 52 -6.84 -6.65 -3.22
N TYR A 53 -6.49 -5.39 -2.94
CA TYR A 53 -5.17 -4.82 -3.24
C TYR A 53 -4.06 -5.55 -2.48
N GLY A 54 -4.30 -5.83 -1.19
CA GLY A 54 -3.39 -6.58 -0.34
C GLY A 54 -3.14 -8.01 -0.82
N ILE A 55 -4.16 -8.70 -1.37
CA ILE A 55 -3.98 -10.02 -2.01
C ILE A 55 -3.08 -9.90 -3.24
N GLY A 56 -3.31 -8.90 -4.08
CA GLY A 56 -2.47 -8.66 -5.25
C GLY A 56 -1.00 -8.41 -4.87
N LEU A 57 -0.76 -7.60 -3.83
CA LEU A 57 0.58 -7.37 -3.27
C LEU A 57 1.16 -8.65 -2.66
N MET A 58 0.37 -9.45 -1.95
CA MET A 58 0.80 -10.73 -1.38
C MET A 58 1.34 -11.66 -2.48
N LEU A 59 0.58 -11.86 -3.52
CA LEU A 59 1.00 -12.71 -4.63
C LEU A 59 2.21 -12.13 -5.38
N GLY A 60 2.21 -10.81 -5.63
CA GLY A 60 3.27 -10.15 -6.35
C GLY A 60 4.60 -10.14 -5.62
N ILE A 61 4.61 -9.73 -4.35
CA ILE A 61 5.84 -9.64 -3.54
C ILE A 61 6.36 -11.05 -3.22
N GLY A 62 5.47 -11.98 -2.86
CA GLY A 62 5.85 -13.36 -2.55
C GLY A 62 6.51 -14.07 -3.74
N SER A 63 5.91 -13.98 -4.92
CA SER A 63 6.47 -14.54 -6.16
C SER A 63 7.72 -13.78 -6.63
N GLY A 64 7.74 -12.45 -6.53
CA GLY A 64 8.89 -11.62 -6.91
C GLY A 64 10.15 -11.92 -6.11
N ILE A 65 10.02 -12.14 -4.78
CA ILE A 65 11.15 -12.55 -3.93
C ILE A 65 11.68 -13.92 -4.38
N ARG A 66 10.79 -14.89 -4.61
CA ARG A 66 11.19 -16.22 -5.09
C ARG A 66 11.88 -16.15 -6.44
N LEU A 67 11.33 -15.38 -7.37
CA LEU A 67 11.92 -15.17 -8.69
C LEU A 67 13.35 -14.61 -8.57
N SER A 68 13.56 -13.58 -7.75
CA SER A 68 14.87 -12.96 -7.56
C SER A 68 15.91 -13.93 -6.97
N ILE A 69 15.51 -14.82 -6.06
CA ILE A 69 16.38 -15.81 -5.44
C ILE A 69 16.70 -16.93 -6.43
N LEU A 70 15.71 -17.52 -7.09
CA LEU A 70 15.86 -18.62 -8.03
C LEU A 70 16.67 -18.24 -9.27
N LYS A 71 16.61 -16.97 -9.66
CA LYS A 71 17.39 -16.43 -10.78
C LYS A 71 18.88 -16.58 -10.59
N ILE A 72 19.37 -16.46 -9.35
CA ILE A 72 20.80 -16.61 -9.03
C ILE A 72 21.25 -18.06 -9.22
N ASP A 73 20.37 -19.01 -8.90
CA ASP A 73 20.66 -20.44 -9.03
C ASP A 73 20.44 -20.96 -10.47
N ASN A 74 20.05 -20.10 -11.42
CA ASN A 74 19.68 -20.47 -12.81
C ASN A 74 18.57 -21.56 -12.89
N LYS A 75 17.67 -21.60 -11.91
CA LYS A 75 16.58 -22.59 -11.82
C LYS A 75 15.36 -22.16 -12.64
N HIS A 76 15.49 -22.13 -13.96
CA HIS A 76 14.44 -21.61 -14.86
C HIS A 76 13.11 -22.35 -14.72
N ASP A 77 13.13 -23.68 -14.54
CA ASP A 77 11.90 -24.47 -14.37
C ASP A 77 11.15 -24.09 -13.10
N GLU A 78 11.85 -23.91 -11.96
CA GLU A 78 11.23 -23.47 -10.72
C GLU A 78 10.68 -22.04 -10.85
N ILE A 79 11.35 -21.14 -11.58
CA ILE A 79 10.88 -19.77 -11.84
C ILE A 79 9.56 -19.82 -12.61
N ASN A 80 9.46 -20.63 -13.67
CA ASN A 80 8.25 -20.79 -14.46
C ASN A 80 7.11 -21.37 -13.62
N GLN A 81 7.38 -22.37 -12.80
CA GLN A 81 6.37 -22.93 -11.88
C GLN A 81 5.89 -21.88 -10.85
N VAL A 82 6.76 -21.00 -10.32
CA VAL A 82 6.36 -19.90 -9.44
C VAL A 82 5.42 -18.95 -10.16
N PHE A 83 5.71 -18.62 -11.43
CA PHE A 83 4.85 -17.76 -12.25
C PHE A 83 3.47 -18.41 -12.47
N ASP A 84 3.42 -19.65 -12.88
CA ASP A 84 2.15 -20.37 -13.17
C ASP A 84 1.29 -20.54 -11.91
N HIS A 85 1.90 -20.85 -10.76
CA HIS A 85 1.17 -20.89 -9.48
C HIS A 85 0.65 -19.50 -9.06
N THR A 86 1.39 -18.43 -9.35
CA THR A 86 0.92 -17.06 -9.11
C THR A 86 -0.30 -16.73 -9.97
N VAL A 87 -0.27 -17.12 -11.25
CA VAL A 87 -1.39 -16.96 -12.17
C VAL A 87 -2.59 -17.79 -11.71
N LEU A 88 -2.39 -19.05 -11.34
CA LEU A 88 -3.45 -19.93 -10.84
C LEU A 88 -4.12 -19.33 -9.59
N LEU A 89 -3.32 -18.91 -8.60
CA LEU A 89 -3.85 -18.30 -7.37
C LEU A 89 -4.61 -17.02 -7.68
N GLY A 90 -4.05 -16.16 -8.52
CA GLY A 90 -4.70 -14.91 -8.93
C GLY A 90 -6.03 -15.15 -9.63
N LEU A 91 -6.09 -16.16 -10.49
CA LEU A 91 -7.32 -16.54 -11.19
C LEU A 91 -8.37 -17.09 -10.21
N VAL A 92 -8.01 -18.06 -9.37
CA VAL A 92 -8.93 -18.68 -8.41
C VAL A 92 -9.49 -17.63 -7.45
N ILE A 93 -8.63 -16.84 -6.83
CA ILE A 93 -9.07 -15.81 -5.88
C ILE A 93 -9.87 -14.72 -6.62
N GLY A 94 -9.40 -14.27 -7.77
CA GLY A 94 -10.09 -13.26 -8.57
C GLY A 94 -11.50 -13.69 -8.98
N VAL A 95 -11.67 -14.93 -9.44
CA VAL A 95 -12.99 -15.50 -9.81
C VAL A 95 -13.90 -15.63 -8.57
N LEU A 96 -13.36 -16.06 -7.43
CA LEU A 96 -14.13 -16.11 -6.18
C LEU A 96 -14.68 -14.75 -5.79
N PHE A 97 -13.85 -13.70 -5.86
CA PHE A 97 -14.30 -12.33 -5.61
C PHE A 97 -15.33 -11.85 -6.63
N MET A 98 -15.12 -12.16 -7.91
CA MET A 98 -16.08 -11.82 -8.98
C MET A 98 -17.45 -12.45 -8.71
N ILE A 99 -17.51 -13.75 -8.39
CA ILE A 99 -18.74 -14.43 -8.05
C ILE A 99 -19.40 -13.85 -6.81
N THR A 100 -18.60 -13.59 -5.75
CA THR A 100 -19.07 -12.97 -4.52
C THR A 100 -19.63 -11.58 -4.78
N GLY A 101 -18.98 -10.76 -5.60
CA GLY A 101 -19.42 -9.43 -5.98
C GLY A 101 -20.73 -9.44 -6.76
N LEU A 102 -20.90 -10.40 -7.67
CA LEU A 102 -22.13 -10.54 -8.45
C LEU A 102 -23.33 -10.96 -7.58
N LEU A 103 -23.12 -11.90 -6.67
CA LEU A 103 -24.21 -12.51 -5.89
C LEU A 103 -24.50 -11.78 -4.57
N TYR A 104 -23.47 -11.30 -3.87
CA TYR A 104 -23.60 -10.86 -2.48
C TYR A 104 -23.27 -9.38 -2.23
N SER A 105 -23.03 -8.57 -3.27
CA SER A 105 -22.72 -7.14 -3.07
C SER A 105 -23.76 -6.35 -2.26
N PRO A 106 -25.09 -6.59 -2.36
CA PRO A 106 -26.07 -5.89 -1.50
C PRO A 106 -25.94 -6.27 -0.02
N SER A 107 -25.75 -7.56 0.27
CA SER A 107 -25.58 -8.05 1.65
C SER A 107 -24.28 -7.54 2.24
N LEU A 108 -23.21 -7.50 1.45
CA LEU A 108 -21.91 -6.99 1.86
C LEU A 108 -21.96 -5.47 2.14
N ALA A 109 -22.67 -4.69 1.30
CA ALA A 109 -22.87 -3.26 1.52
C ALA A 109 -23.59 -2.99 2.85
N ARG A 110 -24.66 -3.75 3.15
CA ARG A 110 -25.37 -3.64 4.43
C ARG A 110 -24.49 -4.05 5.62
N LEU A 111 -23.70 -5.10 5.48
CA LEU A 111 -22.73 -5.54 6.51
C LEU A 111 -21.70 -4.46 6.81
N LEU A 112 -21.27 -3.71 5.80
CA LEU A 112 -20.34 -2.59 5.94
C LEU A 112 -21.01 -1.32 6.49
N GLY A 113 -22.31 -1.34 6.73
CA GLY A 113 -23.05 -0.23 7.36
C GLY A 113 -23.77 0.70 6.38
N ALA A 114 -23.94 0.32 5.11
CA ALA A 114 -24.72 1.12 4.16
C ALA A 114 -26.20 1.18 4.56
N ASN A 115 -26.70 2.38 4.81
CA ASN A 115 -28.13 2.65 4.97
C ASN A 115 -28.81 2.82 3.58
N ASP A 116 -30.13 2.88 3.55
CA ASP A 116 -30.89 2.96 2.29
C ASP A 116 -30.53 4.17 1.42
N ALA A 117 -30.05 5.27 2.02
CA ALA A 117 -29.66 6.49 1.30
C ALA A 117 -28.41 6.35 0.44
N VAL A 118 -27.48 5.45 0.82
CA VAL A 118 -26.18 5.22 0.14
C VAL A 118 -26.03 3.78 -0.36
N LEU A 119 -27.03 2.92 -0.11
CA LEU A 119 -26.95 1.49 -0.44
C LEU A 119 -26.66 1.26 -1.92
N ASN A 120 -27.36 1.97 -2.80
CA ASN A 120 -27.26 1.77 -4.25
C ASN A 120 -25.87 2.13 -4.78
N ASP A 121 -25.32 3.25 -4.32
CA ASP A 121 -23.97 3.70 -4.69
C ASP A 121 -22.90 2.75 -4.14
N THR A 122 -23.06 2.29 -2.88
CA THR A 122 -22.14 1.32 -2.26
C THR A 122 -22.18 -0.03 -2.97
N VAL A 123 -23.36 -0.53 -3.32
CA VAL A 123 -23.52 -1.79 -4.09
C VAL A 123 -22.89 -1.66 -5.47
N THR A 124 -23.13 -0.55 -6.17
CA THR A 124 -22.54 -0.27 -7.47
C THR A 124 -21.02 -0.29 -7.40
N TYR A 125 -20.45 0.38 -6.41
CA TYR A 125 -18.99 0.41 -6.21
C TYR A 125 -18.44 -0.96 -5.89
N LEU A 126 -18.99 -1.64 -4.88
CA LEU A 126 -18.51 -2.96 -4.45
C LEU A 126 -18.65 -4.01 -5.56
N ARG A 127 -19.79 -4.07 -6.23
CA ARG A 127 -20.01 -5.02 -7.33
C ARG A 127 -18.99 -4.83 -8.45
N THR A 128 -18.81 -3.58 -8.89
CA THR A 128 -17.90 -3.28 -9.98
C THR A 128 -16.45 -3.63 -9.61
N ILE A 129 -15.96 -3.19 -8.43
CA ILE A 129 -14.58 -3.44 -8.04
C ILE A 129 -14.31 -4.94 -7.83
N MET A 130 -15.29 -5.70 -7.31
CA MET A 130 -15.16 -7.14 -7.12
C MET A 130 -15.18 -7.91 -8.44
N ILE A 131 -15.93 -7.46 -9.46
CA ILE A 131 -15.87 -8.03 -10.81
C ILE A 131 -14.47 -7.85 -11.42
N PHE A 132 -13.84 -6.71 -11.20
CA PHE A 132 -12.51 -6.39 -11.73
C PHE A 132 -11.35 -6.86 -10.83
N THR A 133 -11.64 -7.60 -9.74
CA THR A 133 -10.60 -8.14 -8.83
C THR A 133 -9.49 -8.89 -9.56
N PRO A 134 -9.74 -9.74 -10.59
CA PRO A 134 -8.65 -10.37 -11.34
C PRO A 134 -7.67 -9.36 -11.92
N ALA A 135 -8.15 -8.25 -12.49
CA ALA A 135 -7.28 -7.22 -13.06
C ALA A 135 -6.39 -6.55 -11.99
N PHE A 136 -6.93 -6.25 -10.81
CA PHE A 136 -6.16 -5.70 -9.69
C PHE A 136 -5.07 -6.67 -9.21
N ILE A 137 -5.43 -7.94 -9.01
CA ILE A 137 -4.48 -8.97 -8.55
C ILE A 137 -3.36 -9.15 -9.58
N PHE A 138 -3.69 -9.34 -10.86
CA PHE A 138 -2.69 -9.55 -11.89
C PHE A 138 -1.83 -8.33 -12.15
N ASN A 139 -2.38 -7.12 -12.08
CA ASN A 139 -1.59 -5.89 -12.21
C ASN A 139 -0.53 -5.77 -11.11
N ASN A 140 -0.91 -6.00 -9.85
CA ASN A 140 0.03 -5.93 -8.73
C ASN A 140 1.05 -7.07 -8.80
N ALA A 141 0.63 -8.29 -9.12
CA ALA A 141 1.50 -9.44 -9.25
C ALA A 141 2.52 -9.25 -10.38
N LEU A 142 2.06 -8.87 -11.57
CA LEU A 142 2.93 -8.70 -12.73
C LEU A 142 3.86 -7.48 -12.57
N ASN A 143 3.39 -6.40 -11.94
CA ASN A 143 4.24 -5.25 -11.62
C ASN A 143 5.43 -5.65 -10.74
N ALA A 144 5.18 -6.42 -9.69
CA ALA A 144 6.23 -6.93 -8.82
C ALA A 144 7.18 -7.89 -9.56
N LEU A 145 6.65 -8.83 -10.36
CA LEU A 145 7.45 -9.76 -11.15
C LEU A 145 8.35 -9.04 -12.15
N VAL A 146 7.82 -8.09 -12.93
CA VAL A 146 8.57 -7.32 -13.93
C VAL A 146 9.68 -6.48 -13.25
N ARG A 147 9.38 -5.89 -12.07
CA ARG A 147 10.38 -5.17 -11.27
C ARG A 147 11.52 -6.08 -10.82
N ASN A 148 11.19 -7.28 -10.35
CA ASN A 148 12.16 -8.29 -9.92
C ASN A 148 12.88 -8.94 -11.11
N ASP A 149 12.31 -8.85 -12.31
CA ASP A 149 12.93 -9.31 -13.56
C ASP A 149 13.78 -8.24 -14.27
N ASN A 150 14.45 -7.39 -13.49
CA ASN A 150 15.38 -6.36 -13.94
C ASN A 150 14.77 -5.25 -14.82
N ASN A 151 13.45 -5.06 -14.79
CA ASN A 151 12.80 -4.01 -15.56
C ASN A 151 11.95 -3.04 -14.69
N PRO A 152 12.56 -2.39 -13.68
CA PRO A 152 11.85 -1.46 -12.80
C PRO A 152 11.29 -0.26 -13.56
N ALA A 153 11.92 0.14 -14.67
CA ALA A 153 11.45 1.26 -15.47
C ALA A 153 10.08 0.98 -16.09
N LEU A 154 9.86 -0.22 -16.65
CA LEU A 154 8.56 -0.60 -17.21
C LEU A 154 7.50 -0.72 -16.12
N ALA A 155 7.84 -1.31 -14.97
CA ALA A 155 6.93 -1.42 -13.82
C ALA A 155 6.48 -0.02 -13.36
N THR A 156 7.41 0.92 -13.20
CA THR A 156 7.11 2.30 -12.82
C THR A 156 6.30 3.03 -13.90
N THR A 157 6.63 2.85 -15.18
CA THR A 157 5.87 3.45 -16.29
C THR A 157 4.41 2.99 -16.26
N ALA A 158 4.19 1.68 -16.03
CA ALA A 158 2.85 1.12 -15.91
C ALA A 158 2.07 1.76 -14.76
N MET A 159 2.69 1.94 -13.58
CA MET A 159 2.08 2.60 -12.42
C MET A 159 1.72 4.06 -12.73
N ILE A 160 2.65 4.84 -13.27
CA ILE A 160 2.44 6.27 -13.57
C ILE A 160 1.34 6.44 -14.63
N VAL A 161 1.41 5.71 -15.75
CA VAL A 161 0.42 5.85 -16.83
C VAL A 161 -0.96 5.38 -16.35
N ALA A 162 -1.05 4.26 -15.64
CA ALA A 162 -2.31 3.80 -15.06
C ALA A 162 -2.91 4.82 -14.10
N SER A 163 -2.10 5.44 -13.23
CA SER A 163 -2.53 6.48 -12.29
C SER A 163 -3.01 7.75 -13.00
N LEU A 164 -2.27 8.24 -14.00
CA LEU A 164 -2.66 9.41 -14.77
C LEU A 164 -3.95 9.16 -15.57
N MET A 165 -4.06 7.97 -16.18
CA MET A 165 -5.27 7.60 -16.92
C MET A 165 -6.48 7.47 -16.01
N ASN A 166 -6.31 6.97 -14.78
CA ASN A 166 -7.39 6.97 -13.80
C ASN A 166 -7.91 8.39 -13.55
N VAL A 167 -7.03 9.36 -13.25
CA VAL A 167 -7.42 10.78 -13.03
C VAL A 167 -8.17 11.35 -14.23
N VAL A 168 -7.69 11.06 -15.44
CA VAL A 168 -8.34 11.54 -16.68
C VAL A 168 -9.71 10.89 -16.88
N LEU A 169 -9.80 9.59 -16.66
CA LEU A 169 -11.05 8.82 -16.82
C LEU A 169 -12.08 9.20 -15.75
N ASP A 170 -11.66 9.45 -14.50
CA ASP A 170 -12.54 9.96 -13.44
C ASP A 170 -13.18 11.27 -13.86
N TYR A 171 -12.40 12.24 -14.37
CA TYR A 171 -12.92 13.50 -14.85
C TYR A 171 -13.92 13.29 -16.01
N ILE A 172 -13.58 12.45 -16.98
CA ILE A 172 -14.45 12.18 -18.13
C ILE A 172 -15.75 11.50 -17.69
N PHE A 173 -15.70 10.43 -16.91
CA PHE A 173 -16.87 9.65 -16.57
C PHE A 173 -17.77 10.34 -15.54
N ILE A 174 -17.21 11.06 -14.58
CA ILE A 174 -18.00 11.74 -13.56
C ILE A 174 -18.61 13.04 -14.13
N PHE A 175 -17.79 13.89 -14.79
CA PHE A 175 -18.24 15.24 -15.14
C PHE A 175 -18.75 15.38 -16.57
N LEU A 176 -18.15 14.70 -17.56
CA LEU A 176 -18.56 14.81 -18.97
C LEU A 176 -19.65 13.79 -19.33
N CYS A 177 -19.51 12.54 -18.85
CA CYS A 177 -20.47 11.47 -19.13
C CYS A 177 -21.58 11.37 -18.08
N HIS A 178 -21.46 12.05 -16.94
CA HIS A 178 -22.44 12.04 -15.85
C HIS A 178 -22.81 10.64 -15.35
N MET A 179 -21.82 9.71 -15.32
CA MET A 179 -22.04 8.31 -14.94
C MET A 179 -22.13 8.09 -13.41
N GLY A 180 -21.99 9.14 -12.60
CA GLY A 180 -22.08 9.10 -11.15
C GLY A 180 -21.09 8.13 -10.52
N MET A 181 -21.54 7.37 -9.49
CA MET A 181 -20.68 6.42 -8.77
C MET A 181 -20.14 5.28 -9.63
N PHE A 182 -20.93 4.84 -10.63
CA PHE A 182 -20.44 3.84 -11.59
C PHE A 182 -19.25 4.36 -12.41
N GLY A 183 -19.29 5.63 -12.84
CA GLY A 183 -18.20 6.25 -13.58
C GLY A 183 -16.90 6.28 -12.78
N ALA A 184 -16.96 6.70 -11.51
CA ALA A 184 -15.80 6.73 -10.60
C ALA A 184 -15.16 5.34 -10.46
N VAL A 185 -15.95 4.34 -10.05
CA VAL A 185 -15.41 3.00 -9.85
C VAL A 185 -14.95 2.35 -11.14
N PHE A 186 -15.58 2.65 -12.29
CA PHE A 186 -15.19 2.10 -13.58
C PHE A 186 -13.85 2.67 -14.04
N ALA A 187 -13.57 3.96 -13.85
CA ALA A 187 -12.27 4.56 -14.07
C ALA A 187 -11.18 3.87 -13.23
N THR A 188 -11.46 3.66 -11.93
CA THR A 188 -10.57 2.94 -11.02
C THR A 188 -10.31 1.50 -11.48
N CYS A 189 -11.31 0.82 -12.04
CA CYS A 189 -11.17 -0.55 -12.57
C CYS A 189 -10.42 -0.63 -13.91
N LEU A 190 -10.44 0.40 -14.73
CA LEU A 190 -9.69 0.46 -15.98
C LEU A 190 -8.18 0.69 -15.76
N ALA A 191 -7.80 1.37 -14.70
CA ALA A 191 -6.39 1.64 -14.39
C ALA A 191 -5.52 0.37 -14.34
N PRO A 192 -5.88 -0.70 -13.62
CA PRO A 192 -5.09 -1.94 -13.63
C PRO A 192 -5.05 -2.63 -14.99
N ILE A 193 -6.09 -2.51 -15.83
CA ILE A 193 -6.10 -3.07 -17.20
C ILE A 193 -5.08 -2.31 -18.06
N ILE A 194 -5.03 -0.99 -17.97
CA ILE A 194 -4.04 -0.16 -18.65
C ILE A 194 -2.64 -0.52 -18.16
N GLY A 195 -2.45 -0.68 -16.85
CA GLY A 195 -1.20 -1.13 -16.27
C GLY A 195 -0.75 -2.49 -16.82
N LEU A 196 -1.65 -3.48 -16.87
CA LEU A 196 -1.39 -4.81 -17.44
C LEU A 196 -1.01 -4.74 -18.92
N SER A 197 -1.67 -3.88 -19.70
CA SER A 197 -1.36 -3.69 -21.11
C SER A 197 0.07 -3.17 -21.32
N ILE A 198 0.54 -2.27 -20.45
CA ILE A 198 1.91 -1.77 -20.49
C ILE A 198 2.90 -2.85 -20.01
N LEU A 199 2.58 -3.56 -18.93
CA LEU A 199 3.42 -4.62 -18.39
C LEU A 199 3.57 -5.79 -19.38
N SER A 200 2.57 -6.05 -20.23
CA SER A 200 2.64 -7.09 -21.28
C SER A 200 3.76 -6.85 -22.29
N LEU A 201 4.22 -5.59 -22.45
CA LEU A 201 5.38 -5.25 -23.27
C LEU A 201 6.67 -5.94 -22.80
N HIS A 202 6.74 -6.39 -21.54
CA HIS A 202 7.86 -7.17 -21.03
C HIS A 202 8.01 -8.50 -21.78
N PHE A 203 6.88 -9.16 -22.02
CA PHE A 203 6.81 -10.40 -22.78
C PHE A 203 6.98 -10.15 -24.29
N MET A 204 6.30 -9.16 -24.84
CA MET A 204 6.39 -8.83 -26.27
C MET A 204 7.83 -8.49 -26.68
N LYS A 205 8.58 -7.81 -25.83
CA LYS A 205 10.00 -7.47 -26.06
C LYS A 205 10.97 -8.60 -25.67
N LYS A 206 10.45 -9.80 -25.33
CA LYS A 206 11.25 -10.97 -24.93
C LYS A 206 12.29 -10.67 -23.84
N LYS A 207 11.92 -9.83 -22.87
CA LYS A 207 12.78 -9.45 -21.73
C LYS A 207 12.52 -10.29 -20.48
N ASN A 208 11.47 -11.10 -20.51
CA ASN A 208 11.04 -11.95 -19.42
C ASN A 208 11.94 -13.16 -19.26
N THR A 209 12.30 -13.48 -18.01
CA THR A 209 13.02 -14.71 -17.64
C THR A 209 12.07 -15.82 -17.21
N PHE A 210 10.77 -15.57 -17.14
CA PHE A 210 9.71 -16.50 -16.78
C PHE A 210 8.69 -16.62 -17.92
N HIS A 211 8.20 -17.83 -18.13
CA HIS A 211 7.25 -18.15 -19.21
C HIS A 211 6.15 -19.06 -18.69
N PRO A 212 4.93 -19.00 -19.26
CA PRO A 212 3.93 -20.03 -19.02
C PRO A 212 4.45 -21.39 -19.48
N VAL A 213 4.33 -22.39 -18.60
CA VAL A 213 4.69 -23.78 -18.91
C VAL A 213 3.56 -24.71 -18.48
N GLN A 214 3.72 -26.01 -18.70
CA GLN A 214 2.76 -26.97 -18.16
C GLN A 214 2.80 -26.91 -16.62
N LEU A 215 1.67 -26.55 -16.02
CA LEU A 215 1.53 -26.43 -14.58
C LEU A 215 1.69 -27.81 -13.91
N HIS A 216 2.72 -27.97 -13.12
CA HIS A 216 2.84 -29.10 -12.20
C HIS A 216 2.49 -28.62 -10.80
N PHE A 217 1.27 -28.93 -10.35
CA PHE A 217 0.74 -28.44 -9.09
C PHE A 217 1.62 -28.85 -7.91
N GLN A 218 2.17 -27.85 -7.21
CA GLN A 218 3.02 -28.04 -6.04
C GLN A 218 2.55 -27.14 -4.90
N PHE A 219 1.93 -27.74 -3.89
CA PHE A 219 1.44 -27.01 -2.73
C PHE A 219 2.54 -26.23 -1.97
N SER A 220 3.76 -26.74 -1.99
CA SER A 220 4.94 -26.10 -1.39
C SER A 220 5.27 -24.74 -2.01
N ILE A 221 5.08 -24.58 -3.33
CA ILE A 221 5.28 -23.30 -4.02
C ILE A 221 4.22 -22.29 -3.57
N ILE A 222 2.94 -22.72 -3.55
CA ILE A 222 1.81 -21.90 -3.08
C ILE A 222 2.07 -21.41 -1.65
N GLN A 223 2.39 -22.34 -0.74
CA GLN A 223 2.66 -22.02 0.65
C GLN A 223 3.81 -21.02 0.79
N ARG A 224 4.82 -21.14 -0.04
CA ARG A 224 6.00 -20.25 0.00
C ARG A 224 5.66 -18.85 -0.53
N ILE A 225 4.91 -18.75 -1.63
CA ILE A 225 4.43 -17.47 -2.18
C ILE A 225 3.58 -16.75 -1.12
N ILE A 226 2.58 -17.43 -0.57
CA ILE A 226 1.70 -16.85 0.46
C ILE A 226 2.51 -16.42 1.69
N LYS A 227 3.36 -17.29 2.23
CA LYS A 227 4.17 -17.00 3.42
C LYS A 227 5.05 -15.77 3.25
N LEU A 228 5.70 -15.62 2.08
CA LEU A 228 6.57 -14.48 1.80
C LEU A 228 5.80 -13.20 1.53
N GLY A 229 4.64 -13.29 0.90
CA GLY A 229 3.82 -12.12 0.56
C GLY A 229 2.84 -11.69 1.66
N PHE A 230 2.52 -12.59 2.62
CA PHE A 230 1.55 -12.33 3.69
C PHE A 230 1.80 -11.04 4.48
N PRO A 231 3.07 -10.67 4.81
CA PRO A 231 3.35 -9.39 5.43
C PRO A 231 2.77 -8.19 4.67
N SER A 232 2.83 -8.21 3.34
CA SER A 232 2.32 -7.10 2.51
C SER A 232 0.80 -6.98 2.56
N MET A 233 0.08 -8.09 2.59
CA MET A 233 -1.38 -8.09 2.79
C MET A 233 -1.75 -7.56 4.19
N LEU A 234 -0.99 -7.93 5.23
CA LEU A 234 -1.21 -7.43 6.58
C LEU A 234 -1.07 -5.91 6.70
N ILE A 235 -0.16 -5.29 5.93
CA ILE A 235 -0.01 -3.82 5.91
C ILE A 235 -1.33 -3.18 5.47
N GLU A 236 -1.92 -3.64 4.36
CA GLU A 236 -3.14 -3.07 3.79
C GLU A 236 -4.35 -3.24 4.74
N ILE A 237 -4.50 -4.42 5.32
CA ILE A 237 -5.58 -4.68 6.29
C ILE A 237 -5.41 -3.81 7.54
N SER A 238 -4.19 -3.75 8.08
CA SER A 238 -3.91 -2.98 9.30
C SER A 238 -4.13 -1.48 9.10
N SER A 239 -3.77 -0.94 7.94
CA SER A 239 -3.95 0.49 7.65
C SER A 239 -5.43 0.88 7.65
N GLY A 240 -6.29 0.07 7.05
CA GLY A 240 -7.74 0.28 7.07
C GLY A 240 -8.32 0.25 8.49
N LEU A 241 -7.89 -0.71 9.32
CA LEU A 241 -8.33 -0.82 10.72
C LEU A 241 -7.92 0.40 11.55
N VAL A 242 -6.69 0.90 11.36
CA VAL A 242 -6.20 2.10 12.09
C VAL A 242 -7.04 3.33 11.74
N VAL A 243 -7.34 3.54 10.46
CA VAL A 243 -8.18 4.68 10.02
C VAL A 243 -9.57 4.61 10.65
N LEU A 244 -10.21 3.45 10.65
CA LEU A 244 -11.52 3.25 11.28
C LEU A 244 -11.48 3.52 12.80
N LEU A 245 -10.47 3.00 13.48
CA LEU A 245 -10.29 3.20 14.92
C LEU A 245 -10.11 4.68 15.25
N PHE A 246 -9.22 5.38 14.54
CA PHE A 246 -8.94 6.79 14.79
C PHE A 246 -10.18 7.65 14.52
N ASN A 247 -10.88 7.43 13.41
CA ASN A 247 -12.13 8.14 13.12
C ASN A 247 -13.16 7.94 14.24
N THR A 248 -13.31 6.71 14.73
CA THR A 248 -14.25 6.40 15.81
C THR A 248 -13.89 7.09 17.13
N LEU A 249 -12.61 7.06 17.51
CA LEU A 249 -12.14 7.71 18.75
C LEU A 249 -12.22 9.23 18.65
N ILE A 250 -11.79 9.81 17.54
CA ILE A 250 -11.79 11.25 17.31
C ILE A 250 -13.21 11.81 17.28
N LEU A 251 -14.15 11.08 16.64
CA LEU A 251 -15.55 11.48 16.61
C LEU A 251 -16.14 11.61 18.03
N LYS A 252 -15.76 10.71 18.95
CA LYS A 252 -16.19 10.76 20.35
C LYS A 252 -15.57 11.91 21.13
N ILE A 253 -14.34 12.35 20.80
CA ILE A 253 -13.57 13.37 21.57
C ILE A 253 -13.90 14.78 21.10
N THR A 254 -13.88 15.02 19.80
CA THR A 254 -13.98 16.37 19.20
C THR A 254 -15.04 16.49 18.09
N GLY A 255 -15.81 15.44 17.88
CA GLY A 255 -16.85 15.43 16.85
C GLY A 255 -16.31 15.52 15.42
N ASN A 256 -17.15 15.98 14.51
CA ASN A 256 -16.83 16.07 13.08
C ASN A 256 -15.64 16.97 12.76
N ILE A 257 -15.42 18.03 13.56
CA ILE A 257 -14.30 18.96 13.35
C ILE A 257 -12.96 18.25 13.56
N GLY A 258 -12.87 17.37 14.58
CA GLY A 258 -11.67 16.58 14.82
C GLY A 258 -11.41 15.57 13.71
N VAL A 259 -12.46 14.90 13.22
CA VAL A 259 -12.34 13.96 12.07
C VAL A 259 -11.87 14.70 10.81
N ALA A 260 -12.38 15.91 10.56
CA ALA A 260 -11.94 16.73 9.44
C ALA A 260 -10.45 17.13 9.59
N ALA A 261 -10.02 17.52 10.80
CA ALA A 261 -8.61 17.83 11.08
C ALA A 261 -7.72 16.59 10.88
N TYR A 262 -8.16 15.41 11.33
CA TYR A 262 -7.46 14.15 11.10
C TYR A 262 -7.36 13.83 9.60
N GLY A 263 -8.42 14.03 8.83
CA GLY A 263 -8.41 13.83 7.38
C GLY A 263 -7.32 14.66 6.68
N VAL A 264 -7.16 15.93 7.05
CA VAL A 264 -6.11 16.79 6.51
C VAL A 264 -4.71 16.23 6.82
N VAL A 265 -4.47 15.85 8.08
CA VAL A 265 -3.17 15.30 8.51
C VAL A 265 -2.89 13.94 7.86
N CYS A 266 -3.92 13.08 7.78
CA CYS A 266 -3.82 11.74 7.22
C CYS A 266 -3.53 11.76 5.71
N ASN A 267 -4.11 12.68 4.95
CA ASN A 267 -3.86 12.81 3.50
C ASN A 267 -2.38 13.11 3.22
N ILE A 268 -1.77 14.01 3.97
CA ILE A 268 -0.34 14.30 3.83
C ILE A 268 0.51 13.12 4.32
N TRP A 269 0.09 12.44 5.39
CA TRP A 269 0.75 11.23 5.88
C TRP A 269 0.79 10.12 4.82
N LEU A 270 -0.30 9.88 4.10
CA LEU A 270 -0.38 8.87 3.05
C LEU A 270 0.65 9.13 1.93
N VAL A 271 0.79 10.39 1.48
CA VAL A 271 1.80 10.75 0.49
C VAL A 271 3.22 10.50 1.01
N CYS A 272 3.48 10.81 2.28
CA CYS A 272 4.77 10.55 2.90
C CYS A 272 5.08 9.05 3.00
N ILE A 273 4.10 8.24 3.41
CA ILE A 273 4.26 6.78 3.49
C ILE A 273 4.50 6.16 2.12
N ALA A 274 3.89 6.68 1.06
CA ALA A 274 4.16 6.22 -0.31
C ALA A 274 5.64 6.37 -0.70
N ILE A 275 6.32 7.46 -0.27
CA ILE A 275 7.75 7.64 -0.49
C ILE A 275 8.55 6.51 0.18
N PHE A 276 8.21 6.15 1.43
CA PHE A 276 8.90 5.07 2.15
C PHE A 276 8.57 3.69 1.56
N ASN A 277 7.34 3.47 1.11
CA ASN A 277 6.97 2.24 0.39
C ASN A 277 7.76 2.12 -0.92
N GLY A 278 7.88 3.21 -1.68
CA GLY A 278 8.70 3.25 -2.89
C GLY A 278 10.19 2.94 -2.61
N LEU A 279 10.74 3.52 -1.53
CA LEU A 279 12.09 3.24 -1.07
C LEU A 279 12.28 1.73 -0.75
N ALA A 280 11.33 1.14 -0.04
CA ALA A 280 11.35 -0.26 0.35
C ALA A 280 11.17 -1.21 -0.86
N HIS A 281 10.19 -0.93 -1.72
CA HIS A 281 9.95 -1.71 -2.95
C HIS A 281 11.11 -1.63 -3.94
N GLY A 282 11.83 -0.48 -3.99
CA GLY A 282 13.04 -0.34 -4.79
C GLY A 282 14.22 -1.15 -4.25
N MET A 283 14.35 -1.27 -2.92
CA MET A 283 15.38 -2.09 -2.29
C MET A 283 15.12 -3.60 -2.43
N GLN A 284 13.86 -4.03 -2.42
CA GLN A 284 13.42 -5.42 -2.31
C GLN A 284 14.06 -6.36 -3.34
N PRO A 285 14.04 -6.11 -4.66
CA PRO A 285 14.64 -7.00 -5.65
C PRO A 285 16.14 -7.21 -5.43
N LEU A 286 16.88 -6.13 -5.15
CA LEU A 286 18.33 -6.16 -4.95
C LEU A 286 18.72 -6.91 -3.67
N THR A 287 17.90 -6.78 -2.63
CA THR A 287 18.10 -7.50 -1.37
C THR A 287 17.84 -8.99 -1.55
N SER A 288 16.77 -9.38 -2.26
CA SER A 288 16.45 -10.78 -2.54
C SER A 288 17.50 -11.43 -3.45
N GLU A 289 18.01 -10.71 -4.46
CA GLU A 289 19.12 -11.14 -5.31
C GLU A 289 20.41 -11.36 -4.49
N SER A 290 20.78 -10.39 -3.62
CA SER A 290 21.96 -10.51 -2.76
C SER A 290 21.81 -11.62 -1.71
N TYR A 291 20.59 -11.91 -1.27
CA TYR A 291 20.30 -13.02 -0.35
C TYR A 291 20.46 -14.36 -1.06
N GLY A 292 19.93 -14.51 -2.28
CA GLY A 292 20.08 -15.73 -3.08
C GLY A 292 21.55 -16.04 -3.43
N SER A 293 22.36 -15.00 -3.70
CA SER A 293 23.78 -15.14 -3.97
C SER A 293 24.67 -15.29 -2.72
N HIS A 294 24.08 -15.34 -1.53
CA HIS A 294 24.81 -15.36 -0.24
C HIS A 294 25.78 -14.18 -0.04
N ASP A 295 25.57 -13.05 -0.74
CA ASP A 295 26.42 -11.86 -0.64
C ASP A 295 26.05 -11.01 0.59
N THR A 296 26.57 -11.40 1.75
CA THR A 296 26.35 -10.73 3.02
C THR A 296 26.84 -9.27 3.03
N LYS A 297 27.91 -8.97 2.25
CA LYS A 297 28.45 -7.61 2.15
C LYS A 297 27.46 -6.67 1.48
N ASN A 298 26.89 -7.08 0.36
CA ASN A 298 25.87 -6.30 -0.33
C ASN A 298 24.57 -6.21 0.49
N LEU A 299 24.14 -7.27 1.17
CA LEU A 299 23.00 -7.22 2.07
C LEU A 299 23.14 -6.14 3.16
N ILE A 300 24.28 -6.09 3.82
CA ILE A 300 24.58 -5.09 4.86
C ILE A 300 24.60 -3.69 4.26
N MET A 301 25.25 -3.54 3.09
CA MET A 301 25.35 -2.26 2.39
C MET A 301 23.97 -1.74 1.99
N LEU A 302 23.15 -2.53 1.32
CA LEU A 302 21.79 -2.15 0.88
C LEU A 302 20.92 -1.73 2.06
N ARG A 303 20.91 -2.53 3.13
CA ARG A 303 20.17 -2.21 4.35
C ARG A 303 20.62 -0.88 4.96
N ARG A 304 21.93 -0.67 5.14
CA ARG A 304 22.48 0.58 5.72
C ARG A 304 22.12 1.78 4.85
N MET A 305 22.34 1.70 3.55
CA MET A 305 22.01 2.77 2.61
C MET A 305 20.54 3.13 2.66
N THR A 306 19.64 2.12 2.63
CA THR A 306 18.19 2.35 2.66
C THR A 306 17.73 2.98 3.98
N LEU A 307 18.24 2.49 5.12
CA LEU A 307 17.94 3.09 6.42
C LEU A 307 18.45 4.53 6.53
N THR A 308 19.65 4.82 6.03
CA THR A 308 20.20 6.20 6.02
C THR A 308 19.32 7.12 5.16
N ILE A 309 18.95 6.68 3.95
CA ILE A 309 18.08 7.46 3.06
C ILE A 309 16.70 7.65 3.71
N SER A 310 16.15 6.62 4.36
CA SER A 310 14.88 6.73 5.08
C SER A 310 14.93 7.82 6.16
N LEU A 311 15.98 7.85 6.98
CA LEU A 311 16.15 8.86 8.02
C LEU A 311 16.35 10.27 7.44
N LEU A 312 17.13 10.40 6.37
CA LEU A 312 17.29 11.68 5.67
C LEU A 312 15.98 12.20 5.09
N LEU A 313 15.23 11.33 4.41
CA LEU A 313 13.90 11.68 3.87
C LEU A 313 12.95 12.05 5.00
N SER A 314 12.92 11.30 6.10
CA SER A 314 12.10 11.63 7.27
C SER A 314 12.44 13.01 7.82
N SER A 315 13.74 13.36 7.90
CA SER A 315 14.19 14.68 8.39
C SER A 315 13.73 15.81 7.47
N VAL A 316 13.92 15.63 6.15
CA VAL A 316 13.49 16.64 5.15
C VAL A 316 11.97 16.81 5.19
N ILE A 317 11.22 15.71 5.15
CA ILE A 317 9.74 15.74 5.16
C ILE A 317 9.24 16.36 6.46
N TYR A 318 9.76 15.92 7.62
CA TYR A 318 9.33 16.47 8.92
C TYR A 318 9.58 17.97 9.01
N LEU A 319 10.77 18.43 8.64
CA LEU A 319 11.10 19.86 8.64
C LEU A 319 10.19 20.65 7.69
N THR A 320 9.96 20.14 6.48
CA THR A 320 9.08 20.78 5.50
C THR A 320 7.64 20.88 6.02
N VAL A 321 7.09 19.80 6.56
CA VAL A 321 5.73 19.79 7.10
C VAL A 321 5.63 20.64 8.37
N PHE A 322 6.60 20.56 9.26
CA PHE A 322 6.62 21.32 10.51
C PHE A 322 6.66 22.84 10.28
N THR A 323 7.51 23.30 9.35
CA THR A 323 7.62 24.73 9.02
C THR A 323 6.42 25.26 8.23
N ASN A 324 5.80 24.41 7.40
CA ASN A 324 4.68 24.79 6.55
C ASN A 324 3.31 24.28 7.05
N ALA A 325 3.21 23.80 8.29
CA ALA A 325 1.98 23.24 8.85
C ALA A 325 0.80 24.21 8.76
N SER A 326 1.04 25.50 9.00
CA SER A 326 0.04 26.58 8.88
C SER A 326 -0.46 26.74 7.45
N MET A 327 0.45 26.79 6.46
CA MET A 327 0.13 26.93 5.05
C MET A 327 -0.65 25.70 4.56
N ILE A 328 -0.16 24.50 4.87
CA ILE A 328 -0.82 23.26 4.50
C ILE A 328 -2.25 23.20 5.06
N THR A 329 -2.41 23.51 6.35
CA THR A 329 -3.72 23.51 6.99
C THR A 329 -4.67 24.52 6.34
N SER A 330 -4.21 25.73 6.03
CA SER A 330 -5.06 26.77 5.41
C SER A 330 -5.56 26.39 4.02
N LEU A 331 -4.81 25.60 3.25
CA LEU A 331 -5.24 25.11 1.93
C LEU A 331 -6.48 24.19 2.05
N PHE A 332 -6.62 23.45 3.13
CA PHE A 332 -7.75 22.54 3.37
C PHE A 332 -8.86 23.15 4.23
N ASN A 333 -8.57 24.22 4.98
CA ASN A 333 -9.53 24.88 5.87
C ASN A 333 -10.25 26.05 5.18
N LYS A 334 -11.03 25.77 4.15
CA LYS A 334 -11.78 26.77 3.37
C LYS A 334 -12.78 27.57 4.22
N THR A 335 -13.29 26.98 5.29
CA THR A 335 -14.27 27.60 6.19
C THR A 335 -13.63 28.49 7.26
N ASN A 336 -12.30 28.59 7.27
CA ASN A 336 -11.52 29.32 8.29
C ASN A 336 -11.87 28.93 9.75
N ASN A 337 -12.17 27.65 9.98
CA ASN A 337 -12.51 27.14 11.31
C ASN A 337 -11.26 27.15 12.21
N PRO A 338 -11.22 27.92 13.31
CA PRO A 338 -10.04 28.05 14.16
C PRO A 338 -9.72 26.76 14.93
N THR A 339 -10.73 25.96 15.27
CA THR A 339 -10.56 24.69 15.97
C THR A 339 -9.90 23.64 15.06
N LEU A 340 -10.41 23.49 13.82
CA LEU A 340 -9.79 22.63 12.81
C LEU A 340 -8.32 23.02 12.58
N TYR A 341 -8.08 24.32 12.41
CA TYR A 341 -6.73 24.85 12.17
C TYR A 341 -5.75 24.46 13.29
N LYS A 342 -6.17 24.70 14.57
CA LYS A 342 -5.34 24.35 15.72
C LYS A 342 -5.07 22.85 15.82
N LEU A 343 -6.11 22.01 15.67
CA LEU A 343 -6.00 20.56 15.76
C LEU A 343 -5.11 19.98 14.67
N ALA A 344 -5.24 20.45 13.41
CA ALA A 344 -4.42 19.96 12.30
C ALA A 344 -2.94 20.33 12.49
N ILE A 345 -2.63 21.56 12.91
CA ILE A 345 -1.25 21.97 13.20
C ILE A 345 -0.64 21.13 14.33
N GLU A 346 -1.39 20.87 15.40
CA GLU A 346 -0.93 19.96 16.46
C GLU A 346 -0.67 18.56 15.94
N GLY A 347 -1.56 18.05 15.07
CA GLY A 347 -1.40 16.76 14.39
C GLY A 347 -0.13 16.68 13.55
N PHE A 348 0.15 17.68 12.71
CA PHE A 348 1.38 17.75 11.94
C PHE A 348 2.63 17.75 12.81
N LYS A 349 2.62 18.47 13.91
CA LYS A 349 3.78 18.57 14.81
C LYS A 349 4.04 17.28 15.58
N ILE A 350 2.99 16.60 16.05
CA ILE A 350 3.13 15.44 16.95
C ILE A 350 3.19 14.14 16.12
N MET A 351 2.19 13.89 15.27
CA MET A 351 2.08 12.63 14.54
C MET A 351 3.25 12.41 13.59
N PHE A 352 3.76 13.47 12.96
CA PHE A 352 4.85 13.37 11.97
C PHE A 352 6.22 13.04 12.58
N ILE A 353 6.40 13.14 13.91
CA ILE A 353 7.56 12.54 14.58
C ILE A 353 7.62 11.03 14.32
N GLY A 354 6.46 10.39 14.18
CA GLY A 354 6.37 8.99 13.83
C GLY A 354 7.00 8.60 12.49
N LEU A 355 7.18 9.55 11.53
CA LEU A 355 7.78 9.27 10.22
C LEU A 355 9.20 8.71 10.31
N PHE A 356 10.01 9.18 11.27
CA PHE A 356 11.37 8.68 11.47
C PHE A 356 11.37 7.18 11.73
N PHE A 357 10.43 6.72 12.53
CA PHE A 357 10.31 5.33 12.95
C PHE A 357 9.51 4.51 11.92
N ALA A 358 8.45 5.08 11.35
CA ALA A 358 7.67 4.43 10.31
C ALA A 358 8.52 4.08 9.07
N GLY A 359 9.36 5.02 8.61
CA GLY A 359 10.29 4.78 7.52
C GLY A 359 11.28 3.65 7.82
N VAL A 360 11.84 3.63 9.04
CA VAL A 360 12.72 2.54 9.50
C VAL A 360 11.98 1.21 9.54
N ASN A 361 10.76 1.17 10.08
CA ASN A 361 9.95 -0.04 10.19
C ASN A 361 9.55 -0.60 8.83
N ILE A 362 9.18 0.25 7.87
CA ILE A 362 8.87 -0.16 6.49
C ILE A 362 10.10 -0.80 5.84
N VAL A 363 11.28 -0.17 5.98
CA VAL A 363 12.54 -0.70 5.44
C VAL A 363 12.91 -2.03 6.10
N LEU A 364 12.83 -2.14 7.43
CA LEU A 364 13.16 -3.37 8.16
C LEU A 364 12.21 -4.51 7.80
N THR A 365 10.91 -4.23 7.72
CA THR A 365 9.89 -5.22 7.35
C THR A 365 10.18 -5.78 5.95
N THR A 366 10.40 -4.90 4.97
CA THR A 366 10.71 -5.31 3.60
C THR A 366 12.07 -6.04 3.52
N TYR A 367 13.07 -5.60 4.29
CA TYR A 367 14.34 -6.30 4.38
C TYR A 367 14.16 -7.73 4.90
N PHE A 368 13.43 -7.94 6.02
CA PHE A 368 13.19 -9.27 6.56
C PHE A 368 12.37 -10.15 5.62
N THR A 369 11.41 -9.58 4.91
CA THR A 369 10.65 -10.31 3.88
C THR A 369 11.58 -10.76 2.73
N SER A 370 12.44 -9.86 2.25
CA SER A 370 13.37 -10.11 1.14
C SER A 370 14.41 -11.19 1.42
N ILE A 371 14.73 -11.42 2.70
CA ILE A 371 15.63 -12.49 3.15
C ILE A 371 14.87 -13.71 3.71
N GLU A 372 13.67 -13.96 3.21
CA GLU A 372 12.78 -15.07 3.57
C GLU A 372 12.44 -15.18 5.07
N SER A 373 12.58 -14.09 5.84
CA SER A 373 12.23 -14.04 7.26
C SER A 373 10.83 -13.46 7.49
N ALA A 374 9.85 -13.97 6.74
CA ALA A 374 8.46 -13.47 6.74
C ALA A 374 7.79 -13.46 8.13
N LYS A 375 8.13 -14.39 9.03
CA LYS A 375 7.61 -14.40 10.40
C LYS A 375 7.99 -13.12 11.16
N ILE A 376 9.25 -12.70 11.07
CA ILE A 376 9.72 -11.45 11.72
C ILE A 376 9.01 -10.25 11.10
N ALA A 377 8.92 -10.20 9.77
CA ALA A 377 8.21 -9.13 9.08
C ALA A 377 6.75 -9.03 9.51
N SER A 378 6.01 -10.16 9.52
CA SER A 378 4.61 -10.18 9.98
C SER A 378 4.47 -9.76 11.45
N THR A 379 5.39 -10.18 12.33
CA THR A 379 5.38 -9.74 13.74
C THR A 379 5.52 -8.23 13.85
N LEU A 380 6.47 -7.62 13.12
CA LEU A 380 6.66 -6.17 13.14
C LEU A 380 5.43 -5.42 12.61
N ILE A 381 4.79 -5.94 11.55
CA ILE A 381 3.57 -5.33 10.99
C ILE A 381 2.41 -5.44 11.98
N LEU A 382 2.19 -6.60 12.58
CA LEU A 382 1.12 -6.79 13.57
C LEU A 382 1.35 -5.91 14.81
N LEU A 383 2.60 -5.79 15.26
CA LEU A 383 2.94 -4.89 16.37
C LEU A 383 2.53 -3.44 16.06
N ARG A 384 3.01 -2.90 14.94
CA ARG A 384 2.75 -1.49 14.60
C ARG A 384 1.30 -1.22 14.18
N GLY A 385 0.67 -2.18 13.48
CA GLY A 385 -0.63 -1.99 12.83
C GLY A 385 -1.83 -2.36 13.71
N VAL A 386 -1.65 -3.19 14.75
CA VAL A 386 -2.76 -3.67 15.60
C VAL A 386 -2.36 -3.72 17.07
N VAL A 387 -1.33 -4.51 17.41
CA VAL A 387 -1.05 -4.88 18.81
C VAL A 387 -0.64 -3.69 19.68
N LEU A 388 0.09 -2.74 19.14
CA LEU A 388 0.53 -1.54 19.86
C LEU A 388 -0.38 -0.35 19.61
N ILE A 389 -0.79 -0.11 18.35
CA ILE A 389 -1.55 1.09 18.00
C ILE A 389 -2.96 1.08 18.60
N VAL A 390 -3.64 -0.07 18.64
CA VAL A 390 -5.01 -0.16 19.17
C VAL A 390 -5.04 0.15 20.67
N PRO A 391 -4.29 -0.53 21.55
CA PRO A 391 -4.26 -0.17 22.96
C PRO A 391 -3.72 1.24 23.22
N ALA A 392 -2.65 1.64 22.51
CA ALA A 392 -2.08 2.97 22.67
C ALA A 392 -3.10 4.08 22.36
N SER A 393 -3.84 3.96 21.24
CA SER A 393 -4.84 4.97 20.89
C SER A 393 -6.03 4.98 21.84
N ILE A 394 -6.49 3.83 22.36
CA ILE A 394 -7.57 3.76 23.35
C ILE A 394 -7.12 4.39 24.68
N ILE A 395 -5.94 4.04 25.18
CA ILE A 395 -5.43 4.57 26.45
C ILE A 395 -5.12 6.06 26.33
N LEU A 396 -4.41 6.46 25.29
CA LEU A 396 -4.01 7.85 25.10
C LEU A 396 -5.18 8.75 24.68
N SER A 397 -6.28 8.21 24.14
CA SER A 397 -7.48 8.99 23.83
C SER A 397 -8.05 9.73 25.05
N GLN A 398 -7.78 9.24 26.27
CA GLN A 398 -8.16 9.91 27.53
C GLN A 398 -7.49 11.30 27.69
N PHE A 399 -6.36 11.52 27.01
CA PHE A 399 -5.68 12.83 26.96
C PHE A 399 -6.13 13.69 25.76
N GLY A 400 -7.30 13.37 25.18
CA GLY A 400 -7.87 14.09 24.04
C GLY A 400 -7.09 13.90 22.74
N MET A 401 -7.19 14.89 21.85
CA MET A 401 -6.56 14.81 20.52
C MET A 401 -5.03 14.67 20.56
N LYS A 402 -4.35 15.29 21.53
CA LYS A 402 -2.89 15.14 21.69
C LYS A 402 -2.50 13.68 21.95
N GLY A 403 -3.29 12.97 22.75
CA GLY A 403 -3.09 11.55 22.99
C GLY A 403 -3.25 10.72 21.71
N ILE A 404 -4.29 10.99 20.92
CA ILE A 404 -4.49 10.33 19.62
C ILE A 404 -3.28 10.57 18.69
N TRP A 405 -2.84 11.84 18.53
CA TRP A 405 -1.68 12.15 17.71
C TRP A 405 -0.39 11.46 18.17
N SER A 406 -0.24 11.23 19.47
CA SER A 406 0.96 10.60 20.06
C SER A 406 0.95 9.08 19.94
N SER A 407 -0.21 8.45 19.76
CA SER A 407 -0.34 6.98 19.74
C SER A 407 0.43 6.35 18.59
N LEU A 408 0.43 6.98 17.40
CA LEU A 408 1.13 6.47 16.23
C LEU A 408 2.66 6.55 16.39
N PRO A 409 3.28 7.69 16.76
CA PRO A 409 4.71 7.74 17.07
C PRO A 409 5.13 6.71 18.11
N LEU A 410 4.36 6.55 19.20
CA LEU A 410 4.66 5.59 20.26
C LEU A 410 4.71 4.15 19.73
N SER A 411 3.69 3.75 18.95
CA SER A 411 3.63 2.43 18.33
C SER A 411 4.83 2.20 17.40
N GLU A 412 5.18 3.18 16.59
CA GLU A 412 6.31 3.09 15.65
C GLU A 412 7.66 3.00 16.37
N ILE A 413 7.86 3.76 17.47
CA ILE A 413 9.08 3.71 18.29
C ILE A 413 9.27 2.32 18.87
N ILE A 414 8.25 1.76 19.54
CA ILE A 414 8.35 0.45 20.17
C ILE A 414 8.63 -0.62 19.11
N THR A 415 7.93 -0.56 17.97
CA THR A 415 8.16 -1.49 16.86
C THR A 415 9.60 -1.39 16.32
N THR A 416 10.14 -0.18 16.20
CA THR A 416 11.54 0.02 15.77
C THR A 416 12.52 -0.62 16.74
N CYS A 417 12.32 -0.46 18.06
CA CYS A 417 13.14 -1.12 19.07
C CYS A 417 13.13 -2.64 18.90
N VAL A 418 11.95 -3.23 18.75
CA VAL A 418 11.79 -4.68 18.49
C VAL A 418 12.49 -5.10 17.19
N GLY A 419 12.32 -4.32 16.12
CA GLY A 419 12.96 -4.59 14.82
C GLY A 419 14.49 -4.58 14.90
N ILE A 420 15.07 -3.63 15.65
CA ILE A 420 16.53 -3.56 15.89
C ILE A 420 17.01 -4.76 16.71
N ILE A 421 16.25 -5.19 17.72
CA ILE A 421 16.57 -6.39 18.52
C ILE A 421 16.63 -7.62 17.61
N TYR A 422 15.60 -7.86 16.78
CA TYR A 422 15.60 -8.96 15.82
C TYR A 422 16.79 -8.90 14.84
N LEU A 423 17.16 -7.70 14.42
CA LEU A 423 18.31 -7.50 13.53
C LEU A 423 19.64 -7.90 14.20
N LYS A 424 19.81 -7.56 15.50
CA LYS A 424 21.00 -7.94 16.27
C LYS A 424 21.05 -9.45 16.52
N LEU A 425 19.92 -10.06 16.91
CA LEU A 425 19.84 -11.51 17.15
C LEU A 425 20.18 -12.31 15.88
N LYS A 426 19.61 -11.92 14.73
CA LYS A 426 19.90 -12.61 13.47
C LYS A 426 21.35 -12.44 13.01
N ARG A 427 22.01 -11.33 13.35
CA ARG A 427 23.43 -11.12 13.07
C ARG A 427 24.35 -11.98 13.95
N ALA A 428 23.90 -12.35 15.14
CA ALA A 428 24.64 -13.21 16.04
C ALA A 428 24.50 -14.70 15.70
N MET A 429 23.49 -15.06 14.88
CA MET A 429 23.21 -16.44 14.44
C MET A 429 23.82 -16.79 13.07
N ASN A 430 24.30 -15.80 12.32
CA ASN A 430 25.02 -15.92 11.05
C ASN A 430 26.49 -15.53 11.24
#